data_9b6b9175d3df12330fbcf45d3dc324de
#
_entry.id   9b6b9175d3df12330fbcf45d3dc324de
#
_cell.length_a   1.000
_cell.length_b   1.000
_cell.length_c   1.000
_cell.angle_alpha   90.00
_cell.angle_beta   90.00
_cell.angle_gamma   90.00
#
_symmetry.space_group_name_H-M   'P 1'
#
loop_
_entity.id
_entity.type
_entity.pdbx_description
1 polymer ?
#
loop_
_entity_poly.entity_id
_entity_poly.type
_entity_poly.pdbx_seq_one_letter_code
_entity_poly.pdbx_strand_id
1 'polypeptide(L)'
;MARFITKESKPGKGVSKNEPEKRRFFVFFEILFAKFGKLMQLNLIYTIALTPLIAGLYFSFDFNRDIQSFADLGKMQAFSLHPDYISLIILAVSLFITGPATAGFVYVLRNIQRREHAWVLSDFWTQFKKNYVQGLIMSVVDLVGYIALYVAFGFYMFVMPVDMPEMGTLMPNLAAGVIVAITVIFTWAHYYIYTMMVTFELKFSKLFKNAVIFATGKLPLNLFITAILAAILVGALYLFVFSPTLLAIIAGLIGLSLIGLIVVFSTYPTIDTLMLKRVKEEKGRVLKY
;
A
#
# COMPACT_ATOMS: atom_id res chain seq x y z
N MET A 1 -52.26 -24.89 5.28
CA MET A 1 -50.81 -24.92 5.63
C MET A 1 -50.04 -25.49 4.44
N ALA A 2 -49.40 -24.67 3.62
CA ALA A 2 -48.58 -25.10 2.50
C ALA A 2 -47.18 -25.44 3.00
N ARG A 3 -46.77 -26.71 2.93
CA ARG A 3 -45.39 -27.15 3.17
C ARG A 3 -44.50 -26.66 2.02
N PHE A 4 -43.66 -25.70 2.24
CA PHE A 4 -42.54 -25.40 1.36
C PHE A 4 -41.54 -26.54 1.48
N ILE A 5 -41.51 -27.44 0.48
CA ILE A 5 -40.46 -28.43 0.31
C ILE A 5 -39.26 -27.68 -0.20
N THR A 6 -38.29 -27.38 0.68
CA THR A 6 -36.96 -26.90 0.27
C THR A 6 -36.29 -28.04 -0.51
N LYS A 7 -36.10 -27.78 -1.80
CA LYS A 7 -35.33 -28.67 -2.67
C LYS A 7 -33.90 -28.69 -2.14
N GLU A 8 -33.50 -29.76 -1.45
CA GLU A 8 -32.11 -29.98 -1.09
C GLU A 8 -31.25 -29.89 -2.34
N SER A 9 -30.38 -28.89 -2.39
CA SER A 9 -29.41 -28.76 -3.47
C SER A 9 -28.48 -29.95 -3.40
N LYS A 10 -28.47 -30.77 -4.45
CA LYS A 10 -27.51 -31.90 -4.58
C LYS A 10 -26.10 -31.33 -4.36
N PRO A 11 -25.28 -31.94 -3.48
CA PRO A 11 -23.91 -31.52 -3.32
C PRO A 11 -23.23 -31.51 -4.70
N GLY A 12 -22.62 -30.37 -5.05
CA GLY A 12 -21.87 -30.22 -6.30
C GLY A 12 -20.75 -31.27 -6.36
N LYS A 13 -20.31 -31.62 -7.56
CA LYS A 13 -19.14 -32.49 -7.77
C LYS A 13 -17.98 -31.83 -6.98
N GLY A 14 -17.57 -32.47 -5.88
CA GLY A 14 -16.44 -31.99 -5.08
C GLY A 14 -15.18 -31.81 -5.96
N VAL A 15 -14.33 -30.87 -5.60
CA VAL A 15 -13.03 -30.68 -6.26
C VAL A 15 -12.19 -31.95 -6.07
N SER A 16 -11.66 -32.49 -7.15
CA SER A 16 -10.77 -33.67 -7.08
C SER A 16 -9.54 -33.31 -6.23
N LYS A 17 -9.17 -34.20 -5.28
CA LYS A 17 -7.96 -34.03 -4.45
C LYS A 17 -6.65 -33.98 -5.27
N ASN A 18 -6.68 -34.37 -6.53
CA ASN A 18 -5.53 -34.46 -7.43
C ASN A 18 -5.54 -33.36 -8.52
N GLU A 19 -6.37 -32.32 -8.41
CA GLU A 19 -6.25 -31.22 -9.36
C GLU A 19 -4.93 -30.46 -9.13
N PRO A 20 -4.14 -30.24 -10.20
CA PRO A 20 -2.89 -29.49 -10.08
C PRO A 20 -3.19 -28.06 -9.59
N GLU A 21 -2.38 -27.57 -8.64
CA GLU A 21 -2.53 -26.21 -8.14
C GLU A 21 -2.44 -25.20 -9.29
N LYS A 22 -3.46 -24.36 -9.42
CA LYS A 22 -3.48 -23.30 -10.44
C LYS A 22 -2.27 -22.38 -10.25
N ARG A 23 -1.62 -22.01 -11.36
CA ARG A 23 -0.53 -21.00 -11.31
C ARG A 23 -1.04 -19.72 -10.67
N ARG A 24 -0.25 -19.12 -9.79
CA ARG A 24 -0.62 -17.93 -8.99
C ARG A 24 -1.14 -16.76 -9.83
N PHE A 25 -0.63 -16.59 -11.04
CA PHE A 25 -1.11 -15.58 -11.97
C PHE A 25 -2.62 -15.73 -12.26
N PHE A 26 -3.08 -16.92 -12.59
CA PHE A 26 -4.52 -17.17 -12.83
C PHE A 26 -5.37 -17.04 -11.57
N VAL A 27 -4.81 -17.42 -10.42
CA VAL A 27 -5.47 -17.24 -9.11
C VAL A 27 -5.70 -15.76 -8.80
N PHE A 28 -4.76 -14.88 -9.14
CA PHE A 28 -4.92 -13.45 -8.97
C PHE A 28 -6.14 -12.90 -9.73
N PHE A 29 -6.25 -13.23 -11.02
CA PHE A 29 -7.38 -12.77 -11.84
C PHE A 29 -8.69 -13.40 -11.41
N GLU A 30 -8.69 -14.69 -11.02
CA GLU A 30 -9.86 -15.35 -10.46
C GLU A 30 -10.38 -14.61 -9.22
N ILE A 31 -9.49 -14.22 -8.29
CA ILE A 31 -9.86 -13.45 -7.11
C ILE A 31 -10.35 -12.05 -7.49
N LEU A 32 -9.64 -11.37 -8.38
CA LEU A 32 -9.97 -10.02 -8.84
C LEU A 32 -11.40 -9.96 -9.40
N PHE A 33 -11.73 -10.87 -10.32
CA PHE A 33 -13.06 -10.89 -10.94
C PHE A 33 -14.14 -11.44 -10.01
N ALA A 34 -13.87 -12.52 -9.25
CA ALA A 34 -14.84 -13.11 -8.34
C ALA A 34 -15.20 -12.19 -7.15
N LYS A 35 -14.29 -11.30 -6.75
CA LYS A 35 -14.48 -10.38 -5.61
C LYS A 35 -14.54 -8.92 -6.03
N PHE A 36 -14.74 -8.64 -7.32
CA PHE A 36 -14.71 -7.28 -7.87
C PHE A 36 -15.62 -6.31 -7.12
N GLY A 37 -16.88 -6.68 -6.85
CA GLY A 37 -17.81 -5.83 -6.10
C GLY A 37 -17.35 -5.52 -4.65
N LYS A 38 -16.68 -6.48 -3.98
CA LYS A 38 -16.09 -6.23 -2.65
C LYS A 38 -14.88 -5.31 -2.73
N LEU A 39 -14.07 -5.43 -3.77
CA LEU A 39 -12.94 -4.55 -4.02
C LEU A 39 -13.40 -3.12 -4.32
N MET A 40 -14.48 -2.94 -5.08
CA MET A 40 -15.09 -1.63 -5.31
C MET A 40 -15.59 -0.99 -4.01
N GLN A 41 -16.33 -1.75 -3.18
CA GLN A 41 -16.78 -1.27 -1.88
C GLN A 41 -15.61 -0.87 -0.99
N LEU A 42 -14.57 -1.69 -0.93
CA LEU A 42 -13.38 -1.42 -0.15
C LEU A 42 -12.63 -0.17 -0.67
N ASN A 43 -12.52 -0.02 -1.99
CA ASN A 43 -11.92 1.15 -2.62
C ASN A 43 -12.65 2.43 -2.21
N LEU A 44 -13.98 2.43 -2.29
CA LEU A 44 -14.81 3.58 -1.92
C LEU A 44 -14.61 3.95 -0.44
N ILE A 45 -14.70 2.97 0.48
CA ILE A 45 -14.53 3.19 1.91
C ILE A 45 -13.14 3.78 2.20
N TYR A 46 -12.10 3.22 1.59
CA TYR A 46 -10.74 3.66 1.80
C TYR A 46 -10.48 5.03 1.19
N THR A 47 -11.01 5.32 0.00
CA THR A 47 -10.92 6.66 -0.62
C THR A 47 -11.60 7.71 0.25
N ILE A 48 -12.79 7.43 0.82
CA ILE A 48 -13.46 8.33 1.76
C ILE A 48 -12.58 8.56 3.00
N ALA A 49 -11.97 7.51 3.57
CA ALA A 49 -11.08 7.65 4.71
C ALA A 49 -9.83 8.49 4.39
N LEU A 50 -9.32 8.41 3.14
CA LEU A 50 -8.17 9.19 2.68
C LEU A 50 -8.53 10.60 2.19
N THR A 51 -9.81 10.98 2.16
CA THR A 51 -10.24 12.31 1.67
C THR A 51 -9.50 13.47 2.37
N PRO A 52 -9.27 13.48 3.69
CA PRO A 52 -8.50 14.55 4.32
C PRO A 52 -7.07 14.64 3.80
N LEU A 53 -6.39 13.49 3.59
CA LEU A 53 -5.04 13.47 3.02
C LEU A 53 -5.03 14.01 1.60
N ILE A 54 -5.95 13.53 0.75
CA ILE A 54 -6.07 13.95 -0.65
C ILE A 54 -6.37 15.45 -0.73
N ALA A 55 -7.30 15.94 0.08
CA ALA A 55 -7.66 17.35 0.13
C ALA A 55 -6.49 18.22 0.63
N GLY A 56 -5.81 17.81 1.71
CA GLY A 56 -4.66 18.53 2.24
C GLY A 56 -3.53 18.63 1.21
N LEU A 57 -3.24 17.55 0.49
CA LEU A 57 -2.27 17.57 -0.61
C LEU A 57 -2.74 18.45 -1.76
N TYR A 58 -4.00 18.32 -2.17
CA TYR A 58 -4.56 19.12 -3.26
C TYR A 58 -4.44 20.61 -3.01
N PHE A 59 -4.77 21.09 -1.82
CA PHE A 59 -4.64 22.50 -1.45
C PHE A 59 -3.19 22.94 -1.22
N SER A 60 -2.27 22.00 -0.93
CA SER A 60 -0.84 22.31 -0.76
C SER A 60 -0.09 22.43 -2.07
N PHE A 61 -0.61 21.86 -3.16
CA PHE A 61 0.03 21.93 -4.47
C PHE A 61 -0.64 22.99 -5.35
N ASP A 62 0.17 23.92 -5.88
CA ASP A 62 -0.24 24.75 -6.99
C ASP A 62 -0.21 23.92 -8.27
N PHE A 63 -1.39 23.36 -8.62
CA PHE A 63 -1.56 22.71 -9.91
C PHE A 63 -1.61 23.78 -10.99
N ASN A 64 -0.50 23.99 -11.69
CA ASN A 64 -0.50 24.80 -12.90
C ASN A 64 -1.41 24.11 -13.93
N ARG A 65 -2.56 24.72 -14.23
CA ARG A 65 -3.65 24.14 -15.05
C ARG A 65 -3.27 23.99 -16.53
N ASP A 66 -2.08 24.44 -16.92
CA ASP A 66 -1.62 24.45 -18.32
C ASP A 66 -0.85 23.17 -18.73
N ILE A 67 -0.97 22.06 -17.97
CA ILE A 67 -0.39 20.78 -18.34
C ILE A 67 -1.20 20.17 -19.48
N GLN A 68 -0.71 20.31 -20.72
CA GLN A 68 -1.35 19.77 -21.91
C GLN A 68 -0.53 18.62 -22.55
N SER A 69 0.69 18.36 -22.07
CA SER A 69 1.58 17.33 -22.62
C SER A 69 2.47 16.69 -21.59
N PHE A 70 3.04 15.51 -21.91
CA PHE A 70 4.08 14.87 -21.08
C PHE A 70 5.35 15.75 -20.92
N ALA A 71 5.66 16.58 -21.89
CA ALA A 71 6.79 17.51 -21.80
C ALA A 71 6.59 18.56 -20.69
N ASP A 72 5.34 18.92 -20.39
CA ASP A 72 5.02 19.88 -19.34
C ASP A 72 5.15 19.26 -17.95
N LEU A 73 4.95 17.94 -17.80
CA LEU A 73 5.26 17.20 -16.56
C LEU A 73 6.78 17.20 -16.26
N GLY A 74 7.61 17.24 -17.29
CA GLY A 74 9.08 17.30 -17.15
C GLY A 74 9.61 18.68 -16.73
N LYS A 75 8.80 19.72 -16.88
CA LYS A 75 9.10 21.07 -16.34
C LYS A 75 8.66 21.10 -14.89
N MET A 76 9.50 20.60 -13.98
CA MET A 76 9.20 20.46 -12.55
C MET A 76 8.78 21.75 -11.79
N GLN A 77 8.69 22.89 -12.47
CA GLN A 77 8.04 24.10 -11.98
C GLN A 77 6.52 23.98 -11.87
N ALA A 78 5.92 22.92 -12.48
CA ALA A 78 4.49 22.67 -12.44
C ALA A 78 3.97 22.22 -11.05
N PHE A 79 4.85 21.77 -10.16
CA PHE A 79 4.48 21.28 -8.83
C PHE A 79 5.27 22.04 -7.76
N SER A 80 4.84 23.24 -7.41
CA SER A 80 5.37 23.91 -6.22
C SER A 80 4.50 23.59 -5.02
N LEU A 81 5.14 23.16 -3.93
CA LEU A 81 4.47 22.90 -2.66
C LEU A 81 4.40 24.23 -1.87
N HIS A 82 3.21 24.81 -1.78
CA HIS A 82 2.93 26.01 -1.01
C HIS A 82 1.82 25.73 0.01
N PRO A 83 2.11 24.98 1.09
CA PRO A 83 1.10 24.68 2.07
C PRO A 83 0.69 25.95 2.81
N ASP A 84 -0.58 26.29 2.73
CA ASP A 84 -1.19 27.29 3.58
C ASP A 84 -1.56 26.70 4.96
N TYR A 85 -1.99 27.56 5.89
CA TYR A 85 -2.36 27.10 7.24
C TYR A 85 -3.51 26.07 7.22
N ILE A 86 -4.46 26.22 6.29
CA ILE A 86 -5.63 25.34 6.19
C ILE A 86 -5.17 23.96 5.70
N SER A 87 -4.36 23.89 4.65
CA SER A 87 -3.83 22.64 4.13
C SER A 87 -2.97 21.90 5.16
N LEU A 88 -2.15 22.62 5.94
CA LEU A 88 -1.36 22.05 7.03
C LEU A 88 -2.25 21.44 8.13
N ILE A 89 -3.34 22.11 8.52
CA ILE A 89 -4.31 21.57 9.48
C ILE A 89 -4.97 20.31 8.94
N ILE A 90 -5.41 20.32 7.68
CA ILE A 90 -6.05 19.17 7.02
C ILE A 90 -5.06 17.98 6.95
N LEU A 91 -3.80 18.23 6.60
CA LEU A 91 -2.75 17.21 6.58
C LEU A 91 -2.49 16.66 7.99
N ALA A 92 -2.44 17.50 9.01
CA ALA A 92 -2.29 17.06 10.39
C ALA A 92 -3.45 16.17 10.83
N VAL A 93 -4.70 16.51 10.49
CA VAL A 93 -5.88 15.67 10.75
C VAL A 93 -5.79 14.34 10.02
N SER A 94 -5.27 14.32 8.79
CA SER A 94 -5.15 13.10 8.00
C SER A 94 -4.26 12.04 8.65
N LEU A 95 -3.25 12.44 9.45
CA LEU A 95 -2.36 11.50 10.16
C LEU A 95 -3.12 10.58 11.12
N PHE A 96 -4.19 11.10 11.77
CA PHE A 96 -4.99 10.30 12.69
C PHE A 96 -5.84 9.25 12.00
N ILE A 97 -6.02 9.35 10.70
CA ILE A 97 -6.93 8.50 9.91
C ILE A 97 -6.15 7.56 9.00
N THR A 98 -5.11 8.03 8.32
CA THR A 98 -4.46 7.32 7.21
C THR A 98 -3.90 5.95 7.62
N GLY A 99 -3.09 5.87 8.66
CA GLY A 99 -2.49 4.61 9.11
C GLY A 99 -3.51 3.60 9.62
N PRO A 100 -4.41 3.98 10.54
CA PRO A 100 -5.50 3.09 10.97
C PRO A 100 -6.39 2.63 9.83
N ALA A 101 -6.74 3.52 8.89
CA ALA A 101 -7.53 3.18 7.70
C ALA A 101 -6.79 2.17 6.80
N THR A 102 -5.48 2.35 6.62
CA THR A 102 -4.64 1.40 5.86
C THR A 102 -4.62 0.02 6.53
N ALA A 103 -4.59 -0.06 7.86
CA ALA A 103 -4.70 -1.33 8.56
C ALA A 103 -6.05 -2.02 8.30
N GLY A 104 -7.16 -1.29 8.36
CA GLY A 104 -8.50 -1.80 8.02
C GLY A 104 -8.58 -2.27 6.56
N PHE A 105 -8.06 -1.48 5.65
CA PHE A 105 -8.00 -1.77 4.22
C PHE A 105 -7.21 -3.06 3.91
N VAL A 106 -5.99 -3.16 4.44
CA VAL A 106 -5.12 -4.33 4.22
C VAL A 106 -5.68 -5.60 4.84
N TYR A 107 -6.38 -5.52 5.98
CA TYR A 107 -7.04 -6.67 6.58
C TYR A 107 -8.11 -7.27 5.65
N VAL A 108 -8.96 -6.43 5.07
CA VAL A 108 -10.00 -6.90 4.14
C VAL A 108 -9.37 -7.51 2.88
N LEU A 109 -8.33 -6.87 2.33
CA LEU A 109 -7.58 -7.41 1.18
C LEU A 109 -6.93 -8.76 1.50
N ARG A 110 -6.35 -8.92 2.69
CA ARG A 110 -5.77 -10.19 3.14
C ARG A 110 -6.82 -11.30 3.18
N ASN A 111 -8.02 -11.02 3.72
CA ASN A 111 -9.09 -12.00 3.78
C ASN A 111 -9.59 -12.37 2.35
N ILE A 112 -9.72 -11.37 1.47
CA ILE A 112 -10.06 -11.60 0.05
C ILE A 112 -9.00 -12.48 -0.62
N GLN A 113 -7.72 -12.19 -0.43
CA GLN A 113 -6.61 -12.97 -0.99
C GLN A 113 -6.59 -14.42 -0.45
N ARG A 114 -6.94 -14.63 0.82
CA ARG A 114 -7.05 -15.95 1.45
C ARG A 114 -8.35 -16.69 1.07
N ARG A 115 -9.20 -16.07 0.23
CA ARG A 115 -10.55 -16.56 -0.12
C ARG A 115 -11.46 -16.74 1.10
N GLU A 116 -11.17 -16.06 2.19
CA GLU A 116 -11.99 -16.04 3.39
C GLU A 116 -13.21 -15.11 3.20
N HIS A 117 -14.21 -15.30 4.07
CA HIS A 117 -15.35 -14.40 4.08
C HIS A 117 -14.90 -13.05 4.63
N ALA A 118 -15.27 -11.97 3.93
CA ALA A 118 -15.00 -10.61 4.36
C ALA A 118 -16.31 -9.79 4.36
N TRP A 119 -16.63 -9.21 5.50
CA TRP A 119 -17.66 -8.18 5.66
C TRP A 119 -16.98 -6.82 5.53
N VAL A 120 -16.91 -6.28 4.31
CA VAL A 120 -16.01 -5.17 3.94
C VAL A 120 -16.05 -4.02 4.94
N LEU A 121 -17.23 -3.44 5.22
CA LEU A 121 -17.37 -2.30 6.12
C LEU A 121 -17.08 -2.66 7.59
N SER A 122 -17.65 -3.78 8.06
CA SER A 122 -17.51 -4.23 9.46
C SER A 122 -16.07 -4.60 9.78
N ASP A 123 -15.42 -5.37 8.90
CA ASP A 123 -14.04 -5.81 9.07
C ASP A 123 -13.07 -4.63 9.00
N PHE A 124 -13.28 -3.72 8.02
CA PHE A 124 -12.50 -2.49 7.90
C PHE A 124 -12.55 -1.68 9.20
N TRP A 125 -13.76 -1.41 9.72
CA TRP A 125 -13.93 -0.57 10.89
C TRP A 125 -13.43 -1.22 12.18
N THR A 126 -13.61 -2.53 12.31
CA THR A 126 -13.10 -3.31 13.45
C THR A 126 -11.56 -3.26 13.49
N GLN A 127 -10.91 -3.44 12.34
CA GLN A 127 -9.44 -3.42 12.28
C GLN A 127 -8.87 -2.01 12.34
N PHE A 128 -9.57 -1.01 11.82
CA PHE A 128 -9.25 0.40 12.03
C PHE A 128 -9.12 0.70 13.54
N LYS A 129 -10.11 0.31 14.33
CA LYS A 129 -10.10 0.52 15.78
C LYS A 129 -9.03 -0.32 16.48
N LYS A 130 -8.95 -1.61 16.16
CA LYS A 130 -8.00 -2.55 16.79
C LYS A 130 -6.55 -2.12 16.60
N ASN A 131 -6.20 -1.63 15.42
CA ASN A 131 -4.83 -1.25 15.07
C ASN A 131 -4.61 0.27 15.11
N TYR A 132 -5.51 1.03 15.78
CA TYR A 132 -5.48 2.49 15.75
C TYR A 132 -4.13 3.07 16.18
N VAL A 133 -3.62 2.64 17.34
CA VAL A 133 -2.36 3.17 17.89
C VAL A 133 -1.16 2.82 17.01
N GLN A 134 -1.07 1.57 16.55
CA GLN A 134 0.05 1.17 15.68
C GLN A 134 -0.02 1.84 14.31
N GLY A 135 -1.22 1.98 13.75
CA GLY A 135 -1.46 2.70 12.51
C GLY A 135 -1.09 4.18 12.64
N LEU A 136 -1.50 4.84 13.72
CA LEU A 136 -1.15 6.24 14.00
C LEU A 136 0.38 6.42 14.12
N ILE A 137 1.06 5.56 14.88
CA ILE A 137 2.52 5.59 14.99
C ILE A 137 3.14 5.48 13.59
N MET A 138 2.61 4.59 12.73
CA MET A 138 3.11 4.44 11.37
C MET A 138 2.90 5.69 10.54
N SER A 139 1.72 6.34 10.60
CA SER A 139 1.49 7.63 9.92
C SER A 139 2.49 8.70 10.31
N VAL A 140 2.85 8.78 11.60
CA VAL A 140 3.86 9.73 12.09
C VAL A 140 5.26 9.37 11.60
N VAL A 141 5.60 8.07 11.61
CA VAL A 141 6.88 7.57 11.08
C VAL A 141 6.99 7.86 9.58
N ASP A 142 5.88 7.71 8.83
CA ASP A 142 5.83 8.02 7.40
C ASP A 142 6.05 9.51 7.14
N LEU A 143 5.34 10.37 7.86
CA LEU A 143 5.49 11.81 7.71
C LEU A 143 6.93 12.25 7.99
N VAL A 144 7.45 11.88 9.16
CA VAL A 144 8.81 12.28 9.57
C VAL A 144 9.85 11.66 8.66
N GLY A 145 9.70 10.37 8.33
CA GLY A 145 10.63 9.63 7.47
C GLY A 145 10.72 10.21 6.07
N TYR A 146 9.59 10.39 5.39
CA TYR A 146 9.60 10.92 4.03
C TYR A 146 10.02 12.39 3.97
N ILE A 147 9.64 13.23 4.95
CA ILE A 147 10.12 14.63 5.02
C ILE A 147 11.64 14.65 5.23
N ALA A 148 12.16 13.86 6.17
CA ALA A 148 13.60 13.83 6.43
C ALA A 148 14.40 13.36 5.19
N LEU A 149 13.91 12.30 4.49
CA LEU A 149 14.53 11.81 3.27
C LEU A 149 14.46 12.83 2.13
N TYR A 150 13.33 13.52 1.97
CA TYR A 150 13.16 14.57 0.97
C TYR A 150 14.09 15.77 1.21
N VAL A 151 14.13 16.27 2.45
CA VAL A 151 15.01 17.40 2.84
C VAL A 151 16.49 17.01 2.68
N ALA A 152 16.86 15.81 3.12
CA ALA A 152 18.24 15.34 2.97
C ALA A 152 18.63 15.19 1.49
N PHE A 153 17.75 14.62 0.65
CA PHE A 153 17.98 14.50 -0.78
C PHE A 153 18.14 15.89 -1.44
N GLY A 154 17.24 16.82 -1.12
CA GLY A 154 17.28 18.20 -1.63
C GLY A 154 18.56 18.94 -1.21
N PHE A 155 18.99 18.78 0.05
CA PHE A 155 20.23 19.36 0.53
C PHE A 155 21.46 18.87 -0.27
N TYR A 156 21.63 17.57 -0.42
CA TYR A 156 22.78 17.03 -1.12
C TYR A 156 22.75 17.27 -2.63
N MET A 157 21.58 17.32 -3.25
CA MET A 157 21.48 17.51 -4.71
C MET A 157 21.52 18.98 -5.13
N PHE A 158 20.98 19.91 -4.32
CA PHE A 158 20.77 21.27 -4.76
C PHE A 158 21.47 22.34 -3.89
N VAL A 159 21.63 22.12 -2.59
CA VAL A 159 22.22 23.12 -1.68
C VAL A 159 23.73 22.93 -1.56
N MET A 160 24.17 21.74 -1.20
CA MET A 160 25.59 21.45 -0.98
C MET A 160 26.50 21.75 -2.17
N PRO A 161 26.14 21.43 -3.44
CA PRO A 161 26.98 21.77 -4.60
C PRO A 161 27.16 23.28 -4.83
N VAL A 162 26.21 24.09 -4.38
CA VAL A 162 26.22 25.56 -4.50
C VAL A 162 27.01 26.19 -3.38
N ASP A 163 26.74 25.74 -2.15
CA ASP A 163 27.31 26.37 -0.94
C ASP A 163 28.72 25.86 -0.60
N MET A 164 29.09 24.66 -1.08
CA MET A 164 30.38 24.00 -0.81
C MET A 164 31.01 23.44 -2.10
N PRO A 165 31.29 24.29 -3.10
CA PRO A 165 31.79 23.86 -4.39
C PRO A 165 33.16 23.16 -4.33
N GLU A 166 33.95 23.41 -3.29
CA GLU A 166 35.23 22.74 -3.04
C GLU A 166 35.14 21.25 -2.76
N MET A 167 33.98 20.75 -2.33
CA MET A 167 33.74 19.32 -2.12
C MET A 167 33.53 18.53 -3.42
N GLY A 168 33.40 19.24 -4.55
CA GLY A 168 33.11 18.64 -5.84
C GLY A 168 31.75 17.94 -5.89
N THR A 169 31.50 17.18 -6.95
CA THR A 169 30.21 16.55 -7.19
C THR A 169 30.13 15.10 -6.64
N LEU A 170 31.27 14.48 -6.34
CA LEU A 170 31.30 13.06 -5.94
C LEU A 170 30.59 12.81 -4.61
N MET A 171 30.91 13.59 -3.57
CA MET A 171 30.32 13.43 -2.23
C MET A 171 28.81 13.68 -2.21
N PRO A 172 28.29 14.79 -2.78
CA PRO A 172 26.84 15.01 -2.86
C PRO A 172 26.11 13.87 -3.60
N ASN A 173 26.65 13.43 -4.73
CA ASN A 173 26.04 12.34 -5.51
C ASN A 173 26.03 10.99 -4.79
N LEU A 174 27.10 10.64 -4.08
CA LEU A 174 27.13 9.43 -3.23
C LEU A 174 26.11 9.51 -2.11
N ALA A 175 26.03 10.64 -1.40
CA ALA A 175 25.07 10.85 -0.34
C ALA A 175 23.62 10.76 -0.85
N ALA A 176 23.33 11.41 -1.96
CA ALA A 176 22.03 11.35 -2.62
C ALA A 176 21.69 9.89 -3.02
N GLY A 177 22.65 9.14 -3.56
CA GLY A 177 22.47 7.72 -3.88
C GLY A 177 22.12 6.86 -2.67
N VAL A 178 22.78 7.10 -1.52
CA VAL A 178 22.46 6.42 -0.24
C VAL A 178 21.05 6.77 0.22
N ILE A 179 20.65 8.05 0.13
CA ILE A 179 19.29 8.49 0.51
C ILE A 179 18.25 7.83 -0.37
N VAL A 180 18.48 7.74 -1.68
CA VAL A 180 17.59 7.00 -2.60
C VAL A 180 17.47 5.54 -2.20
N ALA A 181 18.58 4.86 -1.89
CA ALA A 181 18.57 3.47 -1.44
C ALA A 181 17.77 3.28 -0.14
N ILE A 182 17.93 4.18 0.83
CA ILE A 182 17.15 4.17 2.08
C ILE A 182 15.66 4.39 1.78
N THR A 183 15.31 5.34 0.89
CA THR A 183 13.93 5.62 0.48
C THR A 183 13.28 4.38 -0.15
N VAL A 184 14.01 3.68 -1.02
CA VAL A 184 13.54 2.43 -1.64
C VAL A 184 13.28 1.35 -0.60
N ILE A 185 14.23 1.12 0.33
CA ILE A 185 14.07 0.12 1.40
C ILE A 185 12.90 0.50 2.31
N PHE A 186 12.77 1.76 2.67
CA PHE A 186 11.66 2.27 3.49
C PHE A 186 10.31 2.06 2.79
N THR A 187 10.20 2.37 1.50
CA THR A 187 9.01 2.11 0.69
C THR A 187 8.70 0.61 0.58
N TRP A 188 9.73 -0.24 0.38
CA TRP A 188 9.53 -1.69 0.34
C TRP A 188 9.10 -2.29 1.69
N ALA A 189 9.51 -1.68 2.82
CA ALA A 189 9.04 -2.09 4.13
C ALA A 189 7.50 -1.95 4.25
N HIS A 190 6.90 -0.94 3.59
CA HIS A 190 5.44 -0.75 3.57
C HIS A 190 4.68 -1.88 2.90
N TYR A 191 5.28 -2.61 1.96
CA TYR A 191 4.64 -3.78 1.35
C TYR A 191 4.32 -4.87 2.37
N TYR A 192 5.06 -4.91 3.49
CA TYR A 192 4.95 -5.96 4.52
C TYR A 192 4.30 -5.47 5.81
N ILE A 193 4.55 -4.20 6.21
CA ILE A 193 4.28 -3.73 7.57
C ILE A 193 2.79 -3.83 7.93
N TYR A 194 1.89 -3.35 7.09
CA TYR A 194 0.46 -3.40 7.35
C TYR A 194 -0.09 -4.83 7.29
N THR A 195 0.40 -5.65 6.36
CA THR A 195 0.01 -7.06 6.29
C THR A 195 0.41 -7.82 7.54
N MET A 196 1.61 -7.55 8.10
CA MET A 196 2.04 -8.13 9.37
C MET A 196 1.28 -7.54 10.56
N MET A 197 1.00 -6.23 10.57
CA MET A 197 0.24 -5.54 11.61
C MET A 197 -1.13 -6.17 11.84
N VAL A 198 -1.84 -6.49 10.76
CA VAL A 198 -3.18 -7.10 10.82
C VAL A 198 -3.17 -8.62 10.96
N THR A 199 -1.99 -9.25 10.91
CA THR A 199 -1.86 -10.72 10.97
C THR A 199 -1.30 -11.18 12.31
N PHE A 200 -0.43 -10.39 12.95
CA PHE A 200 0.28 -10.76 14.17
C PHE A 200 0.07 -9.72 15.26
N GLU A 201 0.07 -10.19 16.52
CA GLU A 201 0.08 -9.32 17.70
C GLU A 201 1.53 -9.00 18.10
N LEU A 202 2.21 -8.19 17.28
CA LEU A 202 3.60 -7.79 17.51
C LEU A 202 3.66 -6.34 18.04
N LYS A 203 4.65 -6.06 18.90
CA LYS A 203 5.01 -4.68 19.25
C LYS A 203 5.51 -3.96 17.99
N PHE A 204 5.21 -2.66 17.87
CA PHE A 204 5.56 -1.85 16.69
C PHE A 204 7.03 -1.96 16.27
N SER A 205 7.97 -1.90 17.22
CA SER A 205 9.41 -2.02 16.92
C SER A 205 9.80 -3.37 16.28
N LYS A 206 9.18 -4.47 16.71
CA LYS A 206 9.40 -5.80 16.11
C LYS A 206 8.75 -5.88 14.72
N LEU A 207 7.58 -5.28 14.56
CA LEU A 207 6.86 -5.19 13.30
C LEU A 207 7.71 -4.45 12.26
N PHE A 208 8.20 -3.26 12.60
CA PHE A 208 9.03 -2.42 11.72
C PHE A 208 10.36 -3.13 11.37
N LYS A 209 11.05 -3.69 12.37
CA LYS A 209 12.29 -4.46 12.14
C LYS A 209 12.09 -5.61 11.16
N ASN A 210 11.01 -6.40 11.32
CA ASN A 210 10.71 -7.50 10.42
C ASN A 210 10.37 -7.01 9.01
N ALA A 211 9.65 -5.89 8.87
CA ALA A 211 9.35 -5.29 7.58
C ALA A 211 10.62 -4.89 6.82
N VAL A 212 11.60 -4.28 7.50
CA VAL A 212 12.90 -3.94 6.92
C VAL A 212 13.68 -5.19 6.51
N ILE A 213 13.64 -6.26 7.33
CA ILE A 213 14.28 -7.55 6.98
C ILE A 213 13.64 -8.13 5.70
N PHE A 214 12.32 -8.08 5.54
CA PHE A 214 11.66 -8.52 4.31
C PHE A 214 11.98 -7.60 3.14
N ALA A 215 12.03 -6.28 3.35
CA ALA A 215 12.39 -5.30 2.33
C ALA A 215 13.78 -5.60 1.74
N THR A 216 14.76 -5.89 2.58
CA THR A 216 16.13 -6.18 2.15
C THR A 216 16.34 -7.63 1.71
N GLY A 217 15.63 -8.59 2.36
CA GLY A 217 15.82 -10.02 2.11
C GLY A 217 15.05 -10.58 0.91
N LYS A 218 14.05 -9.84 0.37
CA LYS A 218 13.20 -10.28 -0.75
C LYS A 218 13.31 -9.36 -1.96
N LEU A 219 14.54 -8.93 -2.29
CA LEU A 219 14.83 -7.98 -3.38
C LEU A 219 14.14 -8.34 -4.71
N PRO A 220 14.22 -9.57 -5.25
CA PRO A 220 13.57 -9.87 -6.54
C PRO A 220 12.04 -9.69 -6.50
N LEU A 221 11.40 -10.09 -5.39
CA LEU A 221 9.95 -9.92 -5.23
C LEU A 221 9.59 -8.44 -5.13
N ASN A 222 10.34 -7.68 -4.34
CA ASN A 222 10.08 -6.25 -4.14
C ASN A 222 10.29 -5.46 -5.43
N LEU A 223 11.34 -5.77 -6.20
CA LEU A 223 11.56 -5.19 -7.54
C LEU A 223 10.43 -5.54 -8.50
N PHE A 224 9.95 -6.78 -8.50
CA PHE A 224 8.83 -7.20 -9.34
C PHE A 224 7.54 -6.44 -9.00
N ILE A 225 7.21 -6.31 -7.71
CA ILE A 225 6.05 -5.52 -7.26
C ILE A 225 6.22 -4.07 -7.70
N THR A 226 7.39 -3.48 -7.45
CA THR A 226 7.67 -2.08 -7.81
C THR A 226 7.56 -1.85 -9.32
N ALA A 227 8.04 -2.79 -10.16
CA ALA A 227 7.91 -2.70 -11.61
C ALA A 227 6.43 -2.69 -12.06
N ILE A 228 5.59 -3.53 -11.46
CA ILE A 228 4.14 -3.53 -11.74
C ILE A 228 3.51 -2.21 -11.32
N LEU A 229 3.81 -1.74 -10.09
CA LEU A 229 3.26 -0.49 -9.58
C LEU A 229 3.74 0.72 -10.40
N ALA A 230 5.00 0.72 -10.85
CA ALA A 230 5.53 1.74 -11.75
C ALA A 230 4.81 1.74 -13.11
N ALA A 231 4.54 0.57 -13.68
CA ALA A 231 3.76 0.47 -14.92
C ALA A 231 2.33 1.00 -14.76
N ILE A 232 1.67 0.72 -13.61
CA ILE A 232 0.36 1.29 -13.29
C ILE A 232 0.45 2.81 -13.14
N LEU A 233 1.47 3.32 -12.47
CA LEU A 233 1.69 4.76 -12.31
C LEU A 233 1.91 5.45 -13.66
N VAL A 234 2.74 4.90 -14.53
CA VAL A 234 2.95 5.44 -15.89
C VAL A 234 1.63 5.45 -16.67
N GLY A 235 0.84 4.38 -16.60
CA GLY A 235 -0.49 4.34 -17.21
C GLY A 235 -1.45 5.39 -16.62
N ALA A 236 -1.40 5.61 -15.31
CA ALA A 236 -2.20 6.62 -14.64
C ALA A 236 -1.77 8.06 -15.06
N LEU A 237 -0.46 8.32 -15.17
CA LEU A 237 0.05 9.59 -15.67
C LEU A 237 -0.35 9.84 -17.14
N TYR A 238 -0.32 8.80 -17.97
CA TYR A 238 -0.82 8.88 -19.33
C TYR A 238 -2.31 9.26 -19.35
N LEU A 239 -3.14 8.57 -18.58
CA LEU A 239 -4.57 8.89 -18.46
C LEU A 239 -4.83 10.27 -17.86
N PHE A 240 -3.99 10.72 -16.93
CA PHE A 240 -4.09 12.06 -16.35
C PHE A 240 -3.98 13.16 -17.42
N VAL A 241 -3.07 13.00 -18.38
CA VAL A 241 -2.87 13.95 -19.48
C VAL A 241 -3.99 13.85 -20.53
N PHE A 242 -4.31 12.63 -20.98
CA PHE A 242 -5.21 12.44 -22.13
C PHE A 242 -6.69 12.28 -21.77
N SER A 243 -6.99 11.76 -20.58
CA SER A 243 -8.38 11.52 -20.15
C SER A 243 -8.49 11.51 -18.62
N PRO A 244 -8.38 12.68 -17.95
CA PRO A 244 -8.43 12.77 -16.48
C PRO A 244 -9.76 12.24 -15.92
N THR A 245 -10.86 12.39 -16.65
CA THR A 245 -12.16 11.84 -16.27
C THR A 245 -12.13 10.30 -16.20
N LEU A 246 -11.52 9.65 -17.19
CA LEU A 246 -11.39 8.19 -17.20
C LEU A 246 -10.49 7.73 -16.05
N LEU A 247 -9.39 8.43 -15.80
CA LEU A 247 -8.53 8.15 -14.64
C LEU A 247 -9.32 8.26 -13.33
N ALA A 248 -10.10 9.33 -13.15
CA ALA A 248 -10.90 9.53 -11.94
C ALA A 248 -11.93 8.41 -11.75
N ILE A 249 -12.58 7.95 -12.83
CA ILE A 249 -13.52 6.83 -12.79
C ILE A 249 -12.79 5.54 -12.37
N ILE A 250 -11.68 5.17 -13.01
CA ILE A 250 -10.93 3.95 -12.71
C ILE A 250 -10.37 3.98 -11.28
N ALA A 251 -9.75 5.10 -10.89
CA ALA A 251 -9.19 5.28 -9.55
C ALA A 251 -10.29 5.22 -8.47
N GLY A 252 -11.42 5.89 -8.71
CA GLY A 252 -12.57 5.88 -7.81
C GLY A 252 -13.22 4.51 -7.67
N LEU A 253 -13.31 3.73 -8.76
CA LEU A 253 -13.93 2.41 -8.72
C LEU A 253 -13.05 1.35 -8.06
N ILE A 254 -11.75 1.27 -8.43
CA ILE A 254 -10.94 0.12 -8.04
C ILE A 254 -9.44 0.44 -7.81
N GLY A 255 -8.97 1.64 -8.13
CA GLY A 255 -7.54 1.96 -8.22
C GLY A 255 -6.74 1.56 -6.99
N LEU A 256 -7.12 2.05 -5.80
CA LEU A 256 -6.41 1.76 -4.55
C LEU A 256 -6.53 0.28 -4.16
N SER A 257 -7.72 -0.32 -4.33
CA SER A 257 -7.94 -1.74 -4.02
C SER A 257 -7.15 -2.66 -4.95
N LEU A 258 -6.97 -2.31 -6.21
CA LEU A 258 -6.15 -3.08 -7.14
C LEU A 258 -4.68 -3.04 -6.74
N ILE A 259 -4.14 -1.83 -6.46
CA ILE A 259 -2.77 -1.65 -5.98
C ILE A 259 -2.55 -2.43 -4.68
N GLY A 260 -3.44 -2.27 -3.70
CA GLY A 260 -3.36 -2.98 -2.43
C GLY A 260 -3.45 -4.50 -2.60
N LEU A 261 -4.33 -5.00 -3.49
CA LEU A 261 -4.46 -6.42 -3.78
C LEU A 261 -3.17 -6.98 -4.39
N ILE A 262 -2.53 -6.27 -5.34
CA ILE A 262 -1.26 -6.67 -5.94
C ILE A 262 -0.19 -6.83 -4.85
N VAL A 263 -0.06 -5.85 -3.97
CA VAL A 263 0.93 -5.88 -2.88
C VAL A 263 0.64 -7.04 -1.91
N VAL A 264 -0.59 -7.14 -1.39
CA VAL A 264 -0.95 -8.17 -0.40
C VAL A 264 -0.89 -9.57 -1.01
N PHE A 265 -1.36 -9.76 -2.24
CA PHE A 265 -1.31 -11.05 -2.94
C PHE A 265 0.14 -11.52 -3.17
N SER A 266 1.05 -10.59 -3.42
CA SER A 266 2.46 -10.90 -3.67
C SER A 266 3.23 -11.17 -2.38
N THR A 267 2.98 -10.39 -1.31
CA THR A 267 3.77 -10.43 -0.07
C THR A 267 3.27 -11.43 0.97
N TYR A 268 1.94 -11.64 1.05
CA TYR A 268 1.33 -12.49 2.07
C TYR A 268 1.90 -13.93 2.11
N PRO A 269 2.13 -14.64 0.98
CA PRO A 269 2.69 -15.99 1.02
C PRO A 269 4.11 -16.05 1.59
N THR A 270 4.89 -14.99 1.42
CA THR A 270 6.22 -14.88 2.03
C THR A 270 6.10 -14.77 3.55
N ILE A 271 5.17 -13.96 4.03
CA ILE A 271 4.86 -13.80 5.45
C ILE A 271 4.33 -15.12 6.03
N ASP A 272 3.39 -15.78 5.35
CA ASP A 272 2.80 -17.05 5.77
C ASP A 272 3.88 -18.13 5.91
N THR A 273 4.73 -18.27 4.90
CA THR A 273 5.77 -19.31 4.89
C THR A 273 6.85 -19.07 5.95
N LEU A 274 7.31 -17.82 6.13
CA LEU A 274 8.46 -17.53 6.98
C LEU A 274 8.08 -17.25 8.43
N MET A 275 6.86 -16.81 8.70
CA MET A 275 6.43 -16.46 10.06
C MET A 275 5.34 -17.41 10.59
N LEU A 276 4.26 -17.63 9.87
CA LEU A 276 3.12 -18.42 10.36
C LEU A 276 3.46 -19.91 10.48
N LYS A 277 4.17 -20.48 9.51
CA LYS A 277 4.57 -21.89 9.58
C LYS A 277 5.51 -22.13 10.76
N ARG A 278 6.49 -21.25 10.99
CA ARG A 278 7.40 -21.36 12.15
C ARG A 278 6.66 -21.29 13.48
N VAL A 279 5.73 -20.35 13.63
CA VAL A 279 4.93 -20.24 14.88
C VAL A 279 4.09 -21.50 15.11
N LYS A 280 3.51 -22.10 14.06
CA LYS A 280 2.76 -23.35 14.15
C LYS A 280 3.66 -24.53 14.53
N GLU A 281 4.86 -24.62 13.96
CA GLU A 281 5.85 -25.66 14.28
C GLU A 281 6.35 -25.54 15.71
N GLU A 282 6.64 -24.33 16.19
CA GLU A 282 7.05 -24.09 17.59
C GLU A 282 5.94 -24.47 18.57
N LYS A 283 4.68 -24.04 18.32
CA LYS A 283 3.53 -24.45 19.13
C LYS A 283 3.32 -25.97 19.11
N GLY A 284 3.48 -26.61 17.96
CA GLY A 284 3.37 -28.06 17.84
C GLY A 284 4.49 -28.83 18.56
N ARG A 285 5.68 -28.25 18.75
CA ARG A 285 6.76 -28.82 19.58
C ARG A 285 6.45 -28.66 21.05
N VAL A 286 5.96 -27.49 21.48
CA VAL A 286 5.64 -27.25 22.91
C VAL A 286 4.48 -28.13 23.39
N LEU A 287 3.54 -28.51 22.52
CA LEU A 287 2.43 -29.40 22.88
C LEU A 287 2.79 -30.91 22.86
N LYS A 288 4.03 -31.27 22.52
CA LYS A 288 4.53 -32.65 22.51
C LYS A 288 5.38 -33.01 23.76
N TYR A 289 5.57 -32.08 24.67
CA TYR A 289 6.22 -32.24 25.97
C TYR A 289 5.21 -31.84 27.06
#